data_e39b236f77988cfe48643336c3a61b59
#
_entry.id   e39b236f77988cfe48643336c3a61b59
#
_cell.length_a   1.000
_cell.length_b   1.000
_cell.length_c   1.000
_cell.angle_alpha   90.00
_cell.angle_beta   90.00
_cell.angle_gamma   90.00
#
_symmetry.space_group_name_H-M   'P 1'
#
loop_
_entity.id
_entity.type
_entity.pdbx_description
1 polymer ?
#
loop_
_entity_poly.entity_id
_entity_poly.type
_entity_poly.pdbx_seq_one_letter_code
_entity_poly.pdbx_strand_id
1 'polypeptide(L)'
;MYKLMKRIYLLLSLLLCSLLCMSQVSTSQNYISTRTYTSPDQSGCREQVVYFDGLGRPSQTVDCGITPDRKDLVSLQEYDDQGRKLRTWLPAKSAGNGNYMPLSSLQSGASSLAGGDVRPYLQTTYEASPLNRPVAQHGVGEAWVEHPVSYQYITRDPRSFSWLYYKIPSGNFLGVCTTDEDGNPAYE
;
A
#
# COMPACT_ATOMS: atom_id res chain seq x y z
N MET A 1 17.78 -44.57 -36.43
CA MET A 1 18.24 -43.18 -36.25
C MET A 1 17.10 -42.18 -36.06
N TYR A 2 16.10 -42.10 -36.91
CA TYR A 2 14.97 -41.15 -36.84
C TYR A 2 14.12 -41.21 -35.55
N LYS A 3 13.81 -42.42 -35.05
CA LYS A 3 13.05 -42.61 -33.78
C LYS A 3 13.81 -42.15 -32.55
N LEU A 4 15.17 -42.29 -32.56
CA LEU A 4 16.01 -41.82 -31.47
C LEU A 4 16.10 -40.31 -31.45
N MET A 5 16.23 -39.66 -32.59
CA MET A 5 16.22 -38.21 -32.70
C MET A 5 14.88 -37.58 -32.23
N LYS A 6 13.73 -38.15 -32.61
CA LYS A 6 12.41 -37.68 -32.07
C LYS A 6 12.31 -37.76 -30.55
N ARG A 7 12.85 -38.84 -29.95
CA ARG A 7 12.86 -38.95 -28.47
C ARG A 7 13.76 -37.91 -27.81
N ILE A 8 14.91 -37.61 -28.41
CA ILE A 8 15.85 -36.58 -27.92
C ILE A 8 15.20 -35.20 -28.04
N TYR A 9 14.54 -34.86 -29.12
CA TYR A 9 13.82 -33.60 -29.28
C TYR A 9 12.67 -33.46 -28.27
N LEU A 10 11.92 -34.53 -28.02
CA LEU A 10 10.81 -34.53 -27.04
C LEU A 10 11.35 -34.34 -25.61
N LEU A 11 12.43 -34.96 -25.24
CA LEU A 11 13.10 -34.79 -23.93
C LEU A 11 13.68 -33.39 -23.78
N LEU A 12 14.26 -32.82 -24.84
CA LEU A 12 14.83 -31.49 -24.84
C LEU A 12 13.72 -30.43 -24.73
N SER A 13 12.58 -30.63 -25.41
CA SER A 13 11.41 -29.73 -25.32
C SER A 13 10.75 -29.78 -23.94
N LEU A 14 10.66 -30.96 -23.32
CA LEU A 14 10.17 -31.12 -21.94
C LEU A 14 11.11 -30.46 -20.93
N LEU A 15 12.43 -30.60 -21.11
CA LEU A 15 13.44 -29.97 -20.26
C LEU A 15 13.38 -28.44 -20.42
N LEU A 16 13.24 -27.93 -21.64
CA LEU A 16 13.10 -26.49 -21.91
C LEU A 16 11.81 -25.91 -21.31
N CYS A 17 10.70 -26.66 -21.39
CA CYS A 17 9.42 -26.26 -20.81
C CYS A 17 9.49 -26.21 -19.26
N SER A 18 10.21 -27.13 -18.61
CA SER A 18 10.41 -27.11 -17.15
C SER A 18 11.27 -25.95 -16.68
N LEU A 19 12.23 -25.49 -17.48
CA LEU A 19 13.05 -24.32 -17.19
C LEU A 19 12.28 -22.99 -17.32
N LEU A 20 11.24 -22.94 -18.15
CA LEU A 20 10.40 -21.76 -18.34
C LEU A 20 9.29 -21.59 -17.28
N CYS A 21 9.03 -22.62 -16.48
CA CYS A 21 8.00 -22.60 -15.43
C CYS A 21 8.49 -22.11 -14.07
N MET A 22 9.73 -21.65 -13.93
CA MET A 22 10.19 -21.01 -12.71
C MET A 22 9.68 -19.57 -12.67
N SER A 23 8.50 -19.39 -12.05
CA SER A 23 8.06 -18.09 -11.58
C SER A 23 9.09 -17.59 -10.56
N GLN A 24 9.98 -16.71 -10.97
CA GLN A 24 10.96 -16.09 -10.09
C GLN A 24 10.46 -14.73 -9.65
N VAL A 25 10.28 -14.57 -8.34
CA VAL A 25 10.09 -13.27 -7.71
C VAL A 25 11.30 -12.38 -8.02
N SER A 26 11.09 -11.09 -8.18
CA SER A 26 12.12 -10.12 -8.55
C SER A 26 13.29 -10.15 -7.56
N THR A 27 14.46 -10.61 -7.98
CA THR A 27 15.67 -10.74 -7.13
C THR A 27 16.42 -9.43 -6.91
N SER A 28 16.00 -8.35 -7.57
CA SER A 28 16.63 -7.02 -7.47
C SER A 28 16.20 -6.21 -6.24
N GLN A 29 15.20 -6.69 -5.50
CA GLN A 29 14.61 -6.02 -4.35
C GLN A 29 14.58 -6.97 -3.15
N ASN A 30 14.71 -6.44 -1.93
CA ASN A 30 14.49 -7.22 -0.72
C ASN A 30 13.01 -7.53 -0.56
N TYR A 31 12.66 -8.78 -0.30
CA TYR A 31 11.28 -9.19 -0.13
C TYR A 31 11.12 -10.32 0.90
N ILE A 32 9.89 -10.47 1.39
CA ILE A 32 9.43 -11.61 2.16
C ILE A 32 8.23 -12.21 1.43
N SER A 33 8.28 -13.50 1.11
CA SER A 33 7.13 -14.26 0.59
C SER A 33 6.51 -15.08 1.72
N THR A 34 5.21 -14.95 1.89
CA THR A 34 4.42 -15.66 2.89
C THR A 34 3.39 -16.53 2.18
N ARG A 35 3.36 -17.83 2.49
CA ARG A 35 2.34 -18.75 2.02
C ARG A 35 1.46 -19.19 3.17
N THR A 36 0.16 -18.95 3.03
CA THR A 36 -0.85 -19.36 3.99
C THR A 36 -1.70 -20.47 3.37
N TYR A 37 -1.68 -21.64 3.98
CA TYR A 37 -2.51 -22.76 3.55
C TYR A 37 -3.89 -22.64 4.18
N THR A 38 -4.93 -22.72 3.36
CA THR A 38 -6.33 -22.61 3.78
C THR A 38 -6.96 -23.95 4.11
N SER A 39 -6.25 -25.05 3.80
CA SER A 39 -6.71 -26.43 4.00
C SER A 39 -5.59 -27.29 4.58
N PRO A 40 -5.91 -28.25 5.52
CA PRO A 40 -4.91 -29.15 6.10
C PRO A 40 -4.17 -30.03 5.09
N ASP A 41 -4.80 -30.34 3.97
CA ASP A 41 -4.23 -31.11 2.86
C ASP A 41 -3.35 -30.27 1.90
N GLN A 42 -3.14 -28.97 2.24
CA GLN A 42 -2.38 -28.00 1.45
C GLN A 42 -2.92 -27.77 0.02
N SER A 43 -4.15 -28.16 -0.26
CA SER A 43 -4.77 -27.98 -1.58
C SER A 43 -5.12 -26.53 -1.89
N GLY A 44 -5.31 -25.69 -0.85
CA GLY A 44 -5.53 -24.25 -0.96
C GLY A 44 -4.34 -23.46 -0.40
N CYS A 45 -3.73 -22.60 -1.23
CA CYS A 45 -2.63 -21.76 -0.82
C CYS A 45 -2.87 -20.32 -1.25
N ARG A 46 -2.66 -19.37 -0.32
CA ARG A 46 -2.59 -17.95 -0.61
C ARG A 46 -1.16 -17.48 -0.44
N GLU A 47 -0.62 -16.86 -1.46
CA GLU A 47 0.73 -16.31 -1.43
C GLU A 47 0.69 -14.78 -1.46
N GLN A 48 1.50 -14.17 -0.59
CA GLN A 48 1.70 -12.73 -0.52
C GLN A 48 3.19 -12.45 -0.51
N VAL A 49 3.62 -11.48 -1.33
CA VAL A 49 4.99 -11.00 -1.37
C VAL A 49 5.03 -9.55 -0.93
N VAL A 50 5.85 -9.25 0.07
CA VAL A 50 6.07 -7.88 0.56
C VAL A 50 7.47 -7.46 0.19
N TYR A 51 7.59 -6.41 -0.59
CA TYR A 51 8.85 -5.78 -0.96
C TYR A 51 9.17 -4.63 -0.03
N PHE A 52 10.45 -4.48 0.28
CA PHE A 52 10.97 -3.49 1.21
C PHE A 52 11.87 -2.49 0.49
N ASP A 53 11.83 -1.24 0.95
CA ASP A 53 12.76 -0.22 0.50
C ASP A 53 14.16 -0.39 1.12
N GLY A 54 15.09 0.48 0.74
CA GLY A 54 16.47 0.45 1.25
C GLY A 54 16.61 0.67 2.77
N LEU A 55 15.56 1.10 3.45
CA LEU A 55 15.49 1.28 4.92
C LEU A 55 14.74 0.14 5.62
N GLY A 56 14.32 -0.88 4.90
CA GLY A 56 13.57 -2.02 5.44
C GLY A 56 12.10 -1.73 5.73
N ARG A 57 11.50 -0.68 5.12
CA ARG A 57 10.08 -0.38 5.24
C ARG A 57 9.30 -1.06 4.13
N PRO A 58 8.09 -1.62 4.38
CA PRO A 58 7.25 -2.18 3.34
C PRO A 58 6.89 -1.14 2.29
N SER A 59 7.28 -1.35 1.03
CA SER A 59 7.00 -0.43 -0.08
C SER A 59 5.91 -0.96 -1.00
N GLN A 60 5.95 -2.24 -1.38
CA GLN A 60 4.91 -2.88 -2.17
C GLN A 60 4.45 -4.16 -1.52
N THR A 61 3.15 -4.42 -1.61
CA THR A 61 2.54 -5.70 -1.23
C THR A 61 1.87 -6.28 -2.46
N VAL A 62 2.22 -7.52 -2.79
CA VAL A 62 1.69 -8.26 -3.92
C VAL A 62 0.87 -9.44 -3.39
N ASP A 63 -0.43 -9.41 -3.59
CA ASP A 63 -1.32 -10.52 -3.33
C ASP A 63 -1.43 -11.37 -4.59
N CYS A 64 -0.78 -12.56 -4.57
CA CYS A 64 -0.60 -13.38 -5.76
C CYS A 64 -1.90 -14.10 -6.17
N GLY A 65 -2.25 -13.99 -7.45
CA GLY A 65 -3.35 -14.72 -8.06
C GLY A 65 -4.72 -14.50 -7.43
N ILE A 66 -4.95 -13.36 -6.73
CA ILE A 66 -6.16 -13.11 -5.94
C ILE A 66 -7.36 -12.70 -6.79
N THR A 67 -7.13 -12.22 -8.01
CA THR A 67 -8.22 -11.83 -8.92
C THR A 67 -8.90 -13.05 -9.56
N PRO A 68 -10.17 -12.93 -10.03
CA PRO A 68 -10.84 -14.01 -10.73
C PRO A 68 -10.10 -14.55 -11.96
N ASP A 69 -9.35 -13.67 -12.64
CA ASP A 69 -8.48 -13.99 -13.78
C ASP A 69 -7.06 -14.41 -13.35
N ARG A 70 -6.87 -14.76 -12.06
CA ARG A 70 -5.62 -15.22 -11.44
C ARG A 70 -4.43 -14.27 -11.63
N LYS A 71 -4.71 -13.00 -11.70
CA LYS A 71 -3.67 -11.95 -11.66
C LYS A 71 -3.40 -11.48 -10.25
N ASP A 72 -2.25 -10.88 -10.07
CA ASP A 72 -1.85 -10.30 -8.80
C ASP A 72 -2.47 -8.92 -8.60
N LEU A 73 -2.71 -8.55 -7.35
CA LEU A 73 -2.98 -7.18 -6.95
C LEU A 73 -1.75 -6.62 -6.22
N VAL A 74 -1.28 -5.47 -6.71
CA VAL A 74 -0.09 -4.81 -6.16
C VAL A 74 -0.51 -3.49 -5.55
N SER A 75 -0.30 -3.32 -4.26
CA SER A 75 -0.50 -2.07 -3.53
C SER A 75 0.86 -1.41 -3.22
N LEU A 76 0.88 -0.09 -3.14
CA LEU A 76 2.09 0.71 -2.91
C LEU A 76 1.90 1.62 -1.71
N GLN A 77 2.93 1.67 -0.85
CA GLN A 77 3.09 2.65 0.21
C GLN A 77 4.27 3.55 -0.11
N GLU A 78 4.02 4.84 -0.29
CA GLU A 78 5.07 5.85 -0.40
C GLU A 78 5.35 6.50 0.95
N TYR A 79 6.61 6.89 1.14
CA TYR A 79 7.09 7.58 2.33
C TYR A 79 7.68 8.94 1.95
N ASP A 80 7.61 9.88 2.87
CA ASP A 80 8.30 11.16 2.73
C ASP A 80 9.78 11.06 3.15
N ASP A 81 10.52 12.17 3.01
CA ASP A 81 11.94 12.25 3.34
C ASP A 81 12.24 12.01 4.83
N GLN A 82 11.25 12.17 5.71
CA GLN A 82 11.32 11.86 7.13
C GLN A 82 10.94 10.41 7.46
N GLY A 83 10.53 9.64 6.46
CA GLY A 83 10.13 8.23 6.61
C GLY A 83 8.70 8.02 7.07
N ARG A 84 7.85 9.04 7.01
CA ARG A 84 6.43 8.94 7.36
C ARG A 84 5.62 8.49 6.14
N LYS A 85 4.50 7.79 6.36
CA LYS A 85 3.61 7.34 5.28
C LYS A 85 2.98 8.55 4.57
N LEU A 86 3.38 8.80 3.33
CA LEU A 86 2.90 9.93 2.55
C LEU A 86 1.66 9.57 1.74
N ARG A 87 1.74 8.52 0.92
CA ARG A 87 0.63 8.07 0.06
C ARG A 87 0.47 6.56 0.13
N THR A 88 -0.79 6.13 0.21
CA THR A 88 -1.17 4.73 0.08
C THR A 88 -2.00 4.59 -1.19
N TRP A 89 -1.45 3.92 -2.19
CA TRP A 89 -2.07 3.78 -3.51
C TRP A 89 -3.12 2.67 -3.53
N LEU A 90 -4.17 2.87 -4.29
CA LEU A 90 -5.07 1.78 -4.65
C LEU A 90 -4.30 0.68 -5.39
N PRO A 91 -4.76 -0.58 -5.30
CA PRO A 91 -4.08 -1.68 -5.97
C PRO A 91 -4.09 -1.52 -7.50
N ALA A 92 -3.01 -1.97 -8.14
CA ALA A 92 -2.92 -2.17 -9.58
C ALA A 92 -2.90 -3.66 -9.90
N LYS A 93 -3.43 -4.07 -11.05
CA LYS A 93 -3.31 -5.44 -11.54
C LYS A 93 -1.95 -5.69 -12.16
N SER A 94 -1.32 -6.82 -11.80
CA SER A 94 -0.10 -7.34 -12.44
C SER A 94 -0.37 -8.64 -13.19
N ALA A 95 0.52 -9.00 -14.11
CA ALA A 95 0.40 -10.21 -14.93
C ALA A 95 0.45 -11.52 -14.13
N GLY A 96 0.88 -11.48 -12.86
CA GLY A 96 1.12 -12.62 -12.00
C GLY A 96 2.61 -12.84 -11.75
N ASN A 97 2.94 -13.79 -10.87
CA ASN A 97 4.28 -14.22 -10.47
C ASN A 97 4.86 -13.55 -9.22
N GLY A 98 4.10 -12.73 -8.50
CA GLY A 98 4.58 -12.07 -7.28
C GLY A 98 5.69 -11.04 -7.51
N ASN A 99 5.92 -10.59 -8.75
CA ASN A 99 7.04 -9.71 -9.10
C ASN A 99 6.82 -8.27 -8.64
N TYR A 100 7.96 -7.59 -8.35
CA TYR A 100 7.98 -6.16 -8.12
C TYR A 100 7.46 -5.40 -9.35
N MET A 101 6.53 -4.49 -9.16
CA MET A 101 5.97 -3.66 -10.22
C MET A 101 6.69 -2.30 -10.22
N PRO A 102 7.23 -1.83 -11.38
CA PRO A 102 7.81 -0.49 -11.47
C PRO A 102 6.78 0.58 -11.08
N LEU A 103 7.24 1.63 -10.39
CA LEU A 103 6.38 2.69 -9.84
C LEU A 103 5.45 3.30 -10.90
N SER A 104 5.96 3.64 -12.07
CA SER A 104 5.16 4.22 -13.16
C SER A 104 4.05 3.28 -13.66
N SER A 105 4.35 1.98 -13.73
CA SER A 105 3.36 0.96 -14.13
C SER A 105 2.29 0.77 -13.08
N LEU A 106 2.66 0.81 -11.79
CA LEU A 106 1.71 0.72 -10.69
C LEU A 106 0.78 1.94 -10.66
N GLN A 107 1.34 3.15 -10.78
CA GLN A 107 0.57 4.38 -10.79
C GLN A 107 -0.45 4.40 -11.94
N SER A 108 -0.01 4.07 -13.17
CA SER A 108 -0.91 3.99 -14.32
C SER A 108 -1.96 2.87 -14.20
N GLY A 109 -1.57 1.73 -13.63
CA GLY A 109 -2.47 0.60 -13.38
C GLY A 109 -3.53 0.92 -12.32
N ALA A 110 -3.15 1.58 -11.22
CA ALA A 110 -4.07 2.04 -10.19
C ALA A 110 -5.06 3.07 -10.73
N SER A 111 -4.57 4.06 -11.50
CA SER A 111 -5.43 5.03 -12.20
C SER A 111 -6.43 4.34 -13.13
N SER A 112 -5.97 3.39 -13.92
CA SER A 112 -6.84 2.64 -14.84
C SER A 112 -7.95 1.85 -14.12
N LEU A 113 -7.64 1.20 -12.99
CA LEU A 113 -8.63 0.50 -12.18
C LEU A 113 -9.60 1.45 -11.47
N ALA A 114 -9.15 2.67 -11.16
CA ALA A 114 -9.96 3.72 -10.56
C ALA A 114 -10.74 4.55 -11.60
N GLY A 115 -10.98 4.02 -12.79
CA GLY A 115 -11.75 4.72 -13.84
C GLY A 115 -11.01 5.89 -14.49
N GLY A 116 -9.69 5.93 -14.42
CA GLY A 116 -8.87 7.01 -14.96
C GLY A 116 -8.62 8.16 -13.97
N ASP A 117 -8.99 8.01 -12.69
CA ASP A 117 -8.72 9.02 -11.67
C ASP A 117 -7.20 9.29 -11.56
N VAL A 118 -6.83 10.57 -11.48
CA VAL A 118 -5.44 11.00 -11.42
C VAL A 118 -4.85 10.90 -10.00
N ARG A 119 -5.70 10.70 -8.98
CA ARG A 119 -5.31 10.55 -7.58
C ARG A 119 -5.85 9.26 -6.95
N PRO A 120 -5.53 8.08 -7.49
CA PRO A 120 -5.99 6.81 -6.94
C PRO A 120 -5.19 6.42 -5.68
N TYR A 121 -5.07 7.35 -4.72
CA TYR A 121 -4.33 7.17 -3.47
C TYR A 121 -4.90 8.03 -2.34
N LEU A 122 -4.76 7.52 -1.13
CA LEU A 122 -4.93 8.29 0.09
C LEU A 122 -3.63 9.04 0.38
N GLN A 123 -3.72 10.31 0.78
CA GLN A 123 -2.55 11.12 1.12
C GLN A 123 -2.65 11.70 2.52
N THR A 124 -1.57 11.61 3.30
CA THR A 124 -1.45 12.22 4.62
C THR A 124 -0.46 13.38 4.56
N THR A 125 -0.85 14.53 5.08
CA THR A 125 0.00 15.71 5.24
C THR A 125 0.36 15.86 6.72
N TYR A 126 1.60 16.17 6.99
CA TYR A 126 2.13 16.30 8.36
C TYR A 126 2.57 17.72 8.66
N GLU A 127 2.55 18.07 9.94
CA GLU A 127 3.15 19.32 10.41
C GLU A 127 4.68 19.33 10.22
N ALA A 128 5.26 20.52 10.18
CA ALA A 128 6.71 20.69 10.03
C ALA A 128 7.51 20.41 11.32
N SER A 129 6.83 20.07 12.42
CA SER A 129 7.48 19.82 13.71
C SER A 129 8.04 18.40 13.82
N PRO A 130 9.02 18.16 14.71
CA PRO A 130 9.54 16.80 14.99
C PRO A 130 8.52 15.84 15.61
N LEU A 131 7.33 16.32 16.02
CA LEU A 131 6.30 15.48 16.61
C LEU A 131 5.60 14.59 15.59
N ASN A 132 5.82 14.83 14.29
CA ASN A 132 5.29 14.01 13.18
C ASN A 132 3.76 13.82 13.21
N ARG A 133 3.02 14.83 13.67
CA ARG A 133 1.57 14.76 13.75
C ARG A 133 0.93 14.99 12.38
N PRO A 134 -0.06 14.19 11.97
CA PRO A 134 -0.83 14.47 10.76
C PRO A 134 -1.65 15.76 10.94
N VAL A 135 -1.73 16.60 9.93
CA VAL A 135 -2.57 17.81 9.91
C VAL A 135 -3.72 17.70 8.91
N ALA A 136 -3.57 16.86 7.88
CA ALA A 136 -4.65 16.58 6.95
C ALA A 136 -4.51 15.17 6.35
N GLN A 137 -5.64 14.55 6.07
CA GLN A 137 -5.72 13.27 5.37
C GLN A 137 -6.76 13.42 4.25
N HIS A 138 -6.29 13.30 3.01
CA HIS A 138 -7.12 13.37 1.83
C HIS A 138 -7.57 11.96 1.44
N GLY A 139 -8.85 11.79 1.20
CA GLY A 139 -9.43 10.55 0.67
C GLY A 139 -8.90 10.20 -0.71
N VAL A 140 -9.27 9.01 -1.18
CA VAL A 140 -8.88 8.53 -2.50
C VAL A 140 -9.72 9.21 -3.58
N GLY A 141 -9.07 9.71 -4.62
CA GLY A 141 -9.71 10.34 -5.78
C GLY A 141 -9.55 11.85 -5.83
N GLU A 142 -9.57 12.38 -7.04
CA GLU A 142 -9.44 13.83 -7.29
C GLU A 142 -10.58 14.63 -6.65
N ALA A 143 -11.78 14.05 -6.57
CA ALA A 143 -12.93 14.68 -5.96
C ALA A 143 -12.76 14.98 -4.45
N TRP A 144 -11.85 14.28 -3.77
CA TRP A 144 -11.62 14.43 -2.33
C TRP A 144 -10.47 15.37 -1.97
N VAL A 145 -9.87 16.03 -2.97
CA VAL A 145 -8.72 16.94 -2.76
C VAL A 145 -9.09 18.10 -1.85
N GLU A 146 -10.29 18.69 -2.07
CA GLU A 146 -10.77 19.85 -1.33
C GLU A 146 -11.56 19.47 -0.05
N HIS A 147 -11.69 18.17 0.23
CA HIS A 147 -12.44 17.62 1.36
C HIS A 147 -11.58 16.72 2.26
N PRO A 148 -10.48 17.24 2.84
CA PRO A 148 -9.66 16.45 3.73
C PRO A 148 -10.28 16.32 5.12
N VAL A 149 -10.06 15.20 5.78
CA VAL A 149 -10.12 15.16 7.24
C VAL A 149 -8.96 15.98 7.78
N SER A 150 -9.22 17.02 8.56
CA SER A 150 -8.18 17.89 9.11
C SER A 150 -8.04 17.75 10.63
N TYR A 151 -6.82 17.91 11.12
CA TYR A 151 -6.47 17.76 12.53
C TYR A 151 -5.84 19.05 13.04
N GLN A 152 -6.47 19.68 14.04
CA GLN A 152 -5.91 20.83 14.73
C GLN A 152 -5.53 20.44 16.15
N TYR A 153 -4.25 20.56 16.47
CA TYR A 153 -3.73 20.29 17.79
C TYR A 153 -3.81 21.55 18.66
N ILE A 154 -4.64 21.47 19.68
CA ILE A 154 -4.94 22.60 20.56
C ILE A 154 -3.99 22.51 21.75
N THR A 155 -3.05 23.45 21.83
CA THR A 155 -2.29 23.70 23.04
C THR A 155 -3.07 24.72 23.88
N ARG A 156 -3.09 24.55 25.19
CA ARG A 156 -3.87 25.36 26.12
C ARG A 156 -3.72 26.87 25.86
N ASP A 157 -4.75 27.50 25.30
CA ASP A 157 -5.01 28.92 25.51
C ASP A 157 -6.22 29.03 26.47
N PRO A 158 -6.02 29.50 27.72
CA PRO A 158 -7.12 29.61 28.68
C PRO A 158 -8.23 30.58 28.25
N ARG A 159 -7.99 31.37 27.20
CA ARG A 159 -8.98 32.34 26.69
C ARG A 159 -9.92 31.77 25.62
N SER A 160 -9.53 30.66 24.96
CA SER A 160 -10.29 30.09 23.84
C SER A 160 -11.38 29.11 24.26
N PHE A 161 -11.31 28.51 25.46
CA PHE A 161 -12.25 27.47 25.92
C PHE A 161 -12.66 27.66 27.35
N SER A 162 -13.55 28.63 27.63
CA SER A 162 -14.01 28.95 28.98
C SER A 162 -14.69 27.78 29.70
N TRP A 163 -15.30 26.86 28.96
CA TRP A 163 -15.94 25.65 29.53
C TRP A 163 -14.95 24.54 29.93
N LEU A 164 -13.77 24.49 29.29
CA LEU A 164 -12.72 23.52 29.63
C LEU A 164 -11.88 23.98 30.85
N TYR A 165 -11.84 25.31 31.08
CA TYR A 165 -11.03 25.94 32.13
C TYR A 165 -11.30 25.38 33.55
N TYR A 166 -12.52 24.98 33.82
CA TYR A 166 -12.91 24.47 35.15
C TYR A 166 -12.64 22.98 35.37
N LYS A 167 -12.29 22.21 34.37
CA LYS A 167 -12.14 20.75 34.47
C LYS A 167 -10.70 20.24 34.40
N ILE A 168 -9.71 21.08 34.06
CA ILE A 168 -8.36 20.63 33.81
C ILE A 168 -7.41 21.29 34.81
N PRO A 169 -6.67 20.47 35.60
CA PRO A 169 -5.62 20.97 36.49
C PRO A 169 -4.57 21.73 35.67
N SER A 170 -3.87 22.68 36.33
CA SER A 170 -2.78 23.45 35.72
C SER A 170 -1.71 22.52 35.17
N GLY A 171 -1.69 22.33 33.88
CA GLY A 171 -0.74 21.47 33.14
C GLY A 171 -0.89 21.67 31.65
N ASN A 172 0.04 21.13 30.87
CA ASN A 172 -0.05 21.17 29.42
C ASN A 172 -1.14 20.20 28.95
N PHE A 173 -2.27 20.74 28.47
CA PHE A 173 -3.33 19.97 27.84
C PHE A 173 -3.12 19.98 26.33
N LEU A 174 -3.22 18.79 25.72
CA LEU A 174 -3.30 18.65 24.29
C LEU A 174 -4.69 18.11 23.96
N GLY A 175 -5.51 18.95 23.32
CA GLY A 175 -6.74 18.54 22.67
C GLY A 175 -6.51 18.40 21.18
N VAL A 176 -7.34 17.61 20.52
CA VAL A 176 -7.39 17.50 19.06
C VAL A 176 -8.79 17.88 18.60
N CYS A 177 -8.87 18.83 17.67
CA CYS A 177 -10.08 19.05 16.89
C CYS A 177 -9.92 18.32 15.56
N THR A 178 -10.75 17.33 15.31
CA THR A 178 -10.84 16.63 14.04
C THR A 178 -12.03 17.19 13.27
N THR A 179 -11.79 17.69 12.06
CA THR A 179 -12.86 18.14 11.16
C THR A 179 -13.00 17.11 10.05
N ASP A 180 -14.20 16.57 9.86
CA ASP A 180 -14.48 15.59 8.82
C ASP A 180 -14.52 16.21 7.40
N GLU A 181 -14.76 15.38 6.39
CA GLU A 181 -14.81 15.76 4.97
C GLU A 181 -15.96 16.75 4.66
N ASP A 182 -17.01 16.77 5.48
CA ASP A 182 -18.16 17.66 5.37
C ASP A 182 -17.97 18.96 6.17
N GLY A 183 -16.85 19.12 6.88
CA GLY A 183 -16.52 20.30 7.66
C GLY A 183 -17.07 20.29 9.09
N ASN A 184 -17.53 19.14 9.63
CA ASN A 184 -18.05 19.05 10.99
C ASN A 184 -16.92 18.80 11.99
N PRO A 185 -16.73 19.65 13.00
CA PRO A 185 -15.68 19.49 13.98
C PRO A 185 -16.08 18.54 15.13
N ALA A 186 -15.15 17.67 15.51
CA ALA A 186 -15.21 16.86 16.73
C ALA A 186 -14.01 17.19 17.62
N TYR A 187 -14.20 17.26 18.93
CA TYR A 187 -13.17 17.63 19.92
C TYR A 187 -12.91 16.46 20.87
N GLU A 188 -11.61 16.11 21.02
CA GLU A 188 -11.12 15.09 21.95
C GLU A 188 -10.09 15.66 22.93
#